data_4666df5642a491e83035956cb1159b3a
#
_entry.id   4666df5642a491e83035956cb1159b3a
#
_cell.length_a   1.000
_cell.length_b   1.000
_cell.length_c   1.000
_cell.angle_alpha   90.00
_cell.angle_beta   90.00
_cell.angle_gamma   90.00
#
_symmetry.space_group_name_H-M   'P 1'
#
loop_
_entity.id
_entity.type
_entity.pdbx_description
1 polymer ?
#
loop_
_entity_poly.entity_id
_entity_poly.type
_entity_poly.pdbx_seq_one_letter_code
_entity_poly.pdbx_strand_id
1 'polypeptide(L)'
;MTSDFLFPFIIAWAEFAVRWLHVITAIAWIGSSFYFIALDLGLRKAPHLSPKAHGEQWQVHGGGFYHIQKYLVAPDNLPEHLTWFKWESYATWLSGFALLL
;
A
#
# COMPACT_ATOMS: atom_id res chain seq x y z
N MET A 1 -34.69 -14.47 -19.02
CA MET A 1 -33.31 -14.42 -19.47
C MET A 1 -32.79 -15.85 -19.69
N THR A 2 -32.25 -16.14 -20.84
CA THR A 2 -31.70 -17.46 -21.10
C THR A 2 -30.29 -17.57 -20.51
N SER A 3 -29.84 -18.78 -20.25
CA SER A 3 -28.47 -19.03 -19.81
C SER A 3 -27.44 -18.56 -20.83
N ASP A 4 -27.79 -18.55 -22.11
CA ASP A 4 -26.89 -18.07 -23.19
C ASP A 4 -26.59 -16.57 -23.08
N PHE A 5 -27.49 -15.79 -22.51
CA PHE A 5 -27.29 -14.37 -22.28
C PHE A 5 -26.66 -14.13 -20.90
N LEU A 6 -27.16 -14.81 -19.87
CA LEU A 6 -26.80 -14.53 -18.49
C LEU A 6 -25.33 -14.85 -18.20
N PHE A 7 -24.83 -15.98 -18.70
CA PHE A 7 -23.46 -16.40 -18.41
C PHE A 7 -22.42 -15.44 -19.03
N PRO A 8 -22.50 -15.08 -20.31
CA PRO A 8 -21.56 -14.09 -20.87
C PRO A 8 -21.69 -12.72 -20.21
N PHE A 9 -22.88 -12.33 -19.79
CA PHE A 9 -23.11 -11.07 -19.09
C PHE A 9 -22.36 -11.05 -17.75
N ILE A 10 -22.48 -12.12 -16.95
CA ILE A 10 -21.80 -12.25 -15.67
C ILE A 10 -20.29 -12.26 -15.87
N ILE A 11 -19.79 -12.98 -16.87
CA ILE A 11 -18.35 -13.03 -17.15
C ILE A 11 -17.81 -11.66 -17.53
N ALA A 12 -18.54 -10.90 -18.35
CA ALA A 12 -18.12 -9.56 -18.74
C ALA A 12 -18.00 -8.63 -17.53
N TRP A 13 -18.98 -8.68 -16.63
CA TRP A 13 -18.91 -7.87 -15.41
C TRP A 13 -17.81 -8.33 -14.48
N ALA A 14 -17.58 -9.64 -14.38
CA ALA A 14 -16.50 -10.17 -13.56
C ALA A 14 -15.13 -9.71 -14.08
N GLU A 15 -14.93 -9.76 -15.40
CA GLU A 15 -13.69 -9.25 -16.02
C GLU A 15 -13.48 -7.77 -15.76
N PHE A 16 -14.55 -6.99 -15.87
CA PHE A 16 -14.49 -5.56 -15.57
C PHE A 16 -14.09 -5.31 -14.11
N ALA A 17 -14.70 -6.03 -13.18
CA ALA A 17 -14.42 -5.90 -11.76
C ALA A 17 -12.97 -6.26 -11.44
N VAL A 18 -12.46 -7.36 -12.00
CA VAL A 18 -11.07 -7.79 -11.77
C VAL A 18 -10.09 -6.81 -12.37
N ARG A 19 -10.38 -6.26 -13.56
CA ARG A 19 -9.55 -5.23 -14.18
C ARG A 19 -9.51 -3.98 -13.33
N TRP A 20 -10.66 -3.56 -12.82
CA TRP A 20 -10.74 -2.41 -11.92
C TRP A 20 -9.90 -2.64 -10.66
N LEU A 21 -10.04 -3.82 -10.06
CA LEU A 21 -9.27 -4.20 -8.88
C LEU A 21 -7.77 -4.16 -9.17
N HIS A 22 -7.36 -4.71 -10.32
CA HIS A 22 -5.96 -4.74 -10.71
C HIS A 22 -5.38 -3.32 -10.82
N VAL A 23 -6.09 -2.41 -11.48
CA VAL A 23 -5.63 -1.02 -11.64
C VAL A 23 -5.53 -0.33 -10.28
N ILE A 24 -6.54 -0.46 -9.43
CA ILE A 24 -6.58 0.19 -8.12
C ILE A 24 -5.44 -0.33 -7.23
N THR A 25 -5.23 -1.63 -7.19
CA THR A 25 -4.18 -2.21 -6.35
C THR A 25 -2.79 -1.88 -6.88
N ALA A 26 -2.63 -1.83 -8.21
CA ALA A 26 -1.37 -1.41 -8.82
C ALA A 26 -1.05 0.04 -8.47
N ILE A 27 -2.04 0.93 -8.51
CA ILE A 27 -1.87 2.32 -8.10
C ILE A 27 -1.46 2.40 -6.63
N ALA A 28 -2.13 1.63 -5.75
CA ALA A 28 -1.78 1.61 -4.33
C ALA A 28 -0.35 1.11 -4.11
N TRP A 29 0.06 0.08 -4.83
CA TRP A 29 1.40 -0.49 -4.73
C TRP A 29 2.46 0.52 -5.17
N ILE A 30 2.31 1.08 -6.37
CA ILE A 30 3.25 2.06 -6.91
C ILE A 30 3.23 3.32 -6.03
N GLY A 31 2.04 3.78 -5.65
CA GLY A 31 1.89 4.98 -4.84
C GLY A 31 2.52 4.86 -3.47
N SER A 32 2.33 3.74 -2.78
CA SER A 32 2.96 3.53 -1.47
C SER A 32 4.48 3.44 -1.59
N SER A 33 5.00 2.82 -2.66
CA SER A 33 6.43 2.75 -2.87
C SER A 33 7.04 4.13 -3.06
N PHE A 34 6.44 4.98 -3.89
CA PHE A 34 6.90 6.34 -4.07
C PHE A 34 6.70 7.19 -2.82
N TYR A 35 5.63 6.94 -2.07
CA TYR A 35 5.41 7.63 -0.81
C TYR A 35 6.57 7.39 0.15
N PHE A 36 7.01 6.13 0.30
CA PHE A 36 8.11 5.81 1.21
C PHE A 36 9.46 6.33 0.71
N ILE A 37 9.65 6.42 -0.60
CA ILE A 37 10.84 7.10 -1.16
C ILE A 37 10.84 8.58 -0.77
N ALA A 38 9.71 9.26 -0.95
CA ALA A 38 9.57 10.67 -0.58
C ALA A 38 9.76 10.87 0.93
N LEU A 39 9.21 9.96 1.73
CA LEU A 39 9.40 9.99 3.18
C LEU A 39 10.87 9.88 3.54
N ASP A 40 11.59 8.91 2.95
CA ASP A 40 13.01 8.70 3.24
C ASP A 40 13.86 9.94 2.90
N LEU A 41 13.54 10.59 1.77
CA LEU A 41 14.25 11.79 1.36
C LEU A 41 13.91 13.00 2.23
N GLY A 42 12.76 13.00 2.88
CA GLY A 42 12.31 14.09 3.73
C GLY A 42 12.58 13.91 5.21
N LEU A 43 13.24 12.83 5.61
CA LEU A 43 13.54 12.59 7.02
C LEU A 43 14.53 13.61 7.55
N ARG A 44 14.30 14.07 8.79
CA ARG A 44 15.16 15.05 9.46
C ARG A 44 15.65 14.49 10.78
N LYS A 45 16.91 14.75 11.11
CA LYS A 45 17.47 14.42 12.41
C LYS A 45 17.11 15.51 13.40
N ALA A 46 16.84 15.12 14.64
CA ALA A 46 16.53 16.06 15.70
C ALA A 46 17.16 15.60 17.01
N PRO A 47 17.56 16.54 17.91
CA PRO A 47 18.23 16.16 19.15
C PRO A 47 17.37 15.30 20.08
N HIS A 48 16.04 15.42 20.01
CA HIS A 48 15.12 14.69 20.87
C HIS A 48 14.91 13.24 20.42
N LEU A 49 15.41 12.86 19.25
CA LEU A 49 15.24 11.48 18.75
C LEU A 49 16.15 10.52 19.49
N SER A 50 15.67 9.28 19.61
CA SER A 50 16.51 8.18 20.11
C SER A 50 17.75 8.06 19.22
N PRO A 51 18.93 7.73 19.81
CA PRO A 51 20.14 7.50 18.99
C PRO A 51 19.97 6.42 17.93
N LYS A 52 19.03 5.50 18.13
CA LYS A 52 18.73 4.43 17.17
C LYS A 52 17.84 4.87 16.02
N ALA A 53 17.15 6.00 16.15
CA ALA A 53 16.27 6.52 15.09
C ALA A 53 17.09 7.18 14.01
N HIS A 54 16.83 6.81 12.76
CA HIS A 54 17.52 7.38 11.59
C HIS A 54 17.06 8.81 11.30
N GLY A 55 15.77 9.08 11.50
CA GLY A 55 15.21 10.40 11.29
C GLY A 55 13.71 10.42 11.54
N GLU A 56 13.12 11.60 11.44
CA GLU A 56 11.68 11.78 11.63
C GLU A 56 11.11 12.70 10.57
N GLN A 57 9.80 12.60 10.40
CA GLN A 57 9.04 13.53 9.57
C GLN A 57 7.66 13.72 10.16
N TRP A 58 7.19 14.97 10.18
CA TRP A 58 5.81 15.30 10.51
C TRP A 58 5.05 15.51 9.22
N GLN A 59 3.86 14.88 9.12
CA GLN A 59 3.01 14.96 7.94
C GLN A 59 1.61 15.38 8.33
N VAL A 60 0.92 16.06 7.42
CA VAL A 60 -0.47 16.46 7.60
C VAL A 60 -1.28 15.83 6.47
N HIS A 61 -2.33 15.11 6.82
CA HIS A 61 -3.22 14.53 5.82
C HIS A 61 -4.63 14.40 6.40
N GLY A 62 -5.62 14.88 5.63
CA GLY A 62 -7.01 14.78 6.03
C GLY A 62 -7.33 15.47 7.36
N GLY A 63 -6.63 16.53 7.69
CA GLY A 63 -6.80 17.25 8.97
C GLY A 63 -6.07 16.62 10.15
N GLY A 64 -5.38 15.50 9.95
CA GLY A 64 -4.61 14.84 11.00
C GLY A 64 -3.12 15.13 10.90
N PHE A 65 -2.46 15.12 12.05
CA PHE A 65 -1.00 15.26 12.12
C PHE A 65 -0.39 13.90 12.40
N TYR A 66 0.56 13.50 11.55
CA TYR A 66 1.22 12.21 11.66
C TYR A 66 2.69 12.42 11.95
N HIS A 67 3.19 11.77 12.99
CA HIS A 67 4.61 11.82 13.34
C HIS A 67 5.23 10.46 13.04
N ILE A 68 6.20 10.43 12.13
CA ILE A 68 6.83 9.20 11.67
C ILE A 68 8.29 9.23 12.03
N GLN A 69 8.77 8.15 12.66
CA GLN A 69 10.17 7.94 12.97
C GLN A 69 10.64 6.67 12.28
N LYS A 70 11.78 6.74 11.61
CA LYS A 70 12.34 5.60 10.90
C LYS A 70 13.50 5.00 11.67
N TYR A 71 13.49 3.68 11.79
CA TYR A 71 14.57 2.90 12.38
C TYR A 71 15.13 1.98 11.29
N LEU A 72 16.46 1.95 11.15
CA LEU A 72 17.11 1.05 10.19
C LEU A 72 17.17 -0.38 10.70
N VAL A 73 17.16 -0.55 12.03
CA VAL A 73 17.15 -1.85 12.70
C VAL A 73 16.01 -1.82 13.70
N ALA A 74 15.33 -2.95 13.89
CA ALA A 74 14.18 -3.02 14.78
C ALA A 74 14.57 -2.55 16.18
N PRO A 75 13.79 -1.60 16.77
CA PRO A 75 14.05 -1.15 18.14
C PRO A 75 13.71 -2.24 19.17
N ASP A 76 14.27 -2.10 20.38
CA ASP A 76 14.07 -3.10 21.42
C ASP A 76 12.59 -3.23 21.84
N ASN A 77 11.84 -2.14 21.80
CA ASN A 77 10.44 -2.08 22.20
C ASN A 77 9.51 -2.01 21.01
N LEU A 78 9.62 -2.99 20.11
CA LEU A 78 8.75 -3.04 18.94
C LEU A 78 7.33 -3.42 19.35
N PRO A 79 6.29 -2.69 18.91
CA PRO A 79 4.92 -3.05 19.27
C PRO A 79 4.47 -4.33 18.58
N GLU A 80 3.45 -4.98 19.16
CA GLU A 80 2.91 -6.21 18.59
C GLU A 80 2.22 -5.98 17.25
N HIS A 81 1.56 -4.83 17.10
CA HIS A 81 0.84 -4.51 15.88
C HIS A 81 1.73 -3.74 14.92
N LEU A 82 2.11 -4.41 13.84
CA LEU A 82 2.85 -3.80 12.75
C LEU A 82 2.01 -3.87 11.49
N THR A 83 1.97 -2.76 10.76
CA THR A 83 1.30 -2.74 9.45
C THR A 83 2.33 -3.03 8.37
N TRP A 84 2.17 -4.17 7.71
CA TRP A 84 3.06 -4.60 6.64
C TRP A 84 2.45 -4.22 5.29
N PHE A 85 3.20 -3.51 4.48
CA PHE A 85 2.78 -3.14 3.12
C PHE A 85 3.07 -4.29 2.18
N LYS A 86 2.10 -5.21 2.07
CA LYS A 86 2.24 -6.41 1.24
C LYS A 86 0.99 -6.72 0.42
N TRP A 87 -0.19 -6.38 0.94
CA TRP A 87 -1.45 -6.78 0.30
C TRP A 87 -1.67 -6.11 -1.04
N GLU A 88 -1.17 -4.88 -1.23
CA GLU A 88 -1.28 -4.17 -2.49
C GLU A 88 -0.47 -4.88 -3.60
N SER A 89 0.71 -5.39 -3.27
CA SER A 89 1.50 -6.15 -4.24
C SER A 89 0.90 -7.51 -4.53
N TYR A 90 0.46 -8.22 -3.50
CA TYR A 90 -0.16 -9.53 -3.65
C TYR A 90 -1.46 -9.44 -4.44
N ALA A 91 -2.30 -8.44 -4.12
CA ALA A 91 -3.56 -8.24 -4.82
C ALA A 91 -3.34 -7.86 -6.28
N THR A 92 -2.31 -7.05 -6.57
CA THR A 92 -1.94 -6.68 -7.94
C THR A 92 -1.54 -7.92 -8.73
N TRP A 93 -0.68 -8.76 -8.14
CA TRP A 93 -0.21 -9.96 -8.81
C TRP A 93 -1.34 -10.94 -9.07
N LEU A 94 -2.16 -11.20 -8.04
CA LEU A 94 -3.25 -12.17 -8.15
C LEU A 94 -4.31 -11.71 -9.15
N SER A 95 -4.70 -10.44 -9.14
CA SER A 95 -5.68 -9.92 -10.08
C SER A 95 -5.14 -9.93 -11.51
N GLY A 96 -3.86 -9.60 -11.70
CA GLY A 96 -3.21 -9.66 -12.99
C GLY A 96 -3.16 -11.08 -13.54
N PHE A 97 -2.84 -12.04 -12.68
CA PHE A 97 -2.85 -13.46 -13.08
C PHE A 97 -4.25 -13.91 -13.48
N ALA A 98 -5.27 -13.50 -12.72
CA ALA A 98 -6.65 -13.82 -13.05
C ALA A 98 -7.07 -13.27 -14.43
N LEU A 99 -6.57 -12.10 -14.81
CA LEU A 99 -6.87 -11.50 -16.11
C LEU A 99 -6.24 -12.26 -17.27
N LEU A 100 -5.18 -13.04 -17.03
CA LEU A 100 -4.56 -13.87 -18.06
C LEU A 100 -5.39 -15.11 -18.39
N LEU A 101 -6.25 -15.52 -17.49
CA LEU A 101 -7.12 -16.69 -17.71
C LEU A 101 -8.35 -16.29 -18.49
#